data_a4d7dc942a37246f74d08811a7039e9e
#
_entry.id   a4d7dc942a37246f74d08811a7039e9e
#
_cell.length_a   1.000
_cell.length_b   1.000
_cell.length_c   1.000
_cell.angle_alpha   90.00
_cell.angle_beta   90.00
_cell.angle_gamma   90.00
#
_symmetry.space_group_name_H-M   'P 1'
#
loop_
_entity.id
_entity.type
_entity.pdbx_description
1 polymer ?
#
loop_
_entity_poly.entity_id
_entity_poly.type
_entity_poly.pdbx_seq_one_letter_code
_entity_poly.pdbx_strand_id
1 'polypeptide(L)'
;MCSSDLLALGATQWEMIRTAVLPFGRPGVISAAMLALGRALGETIAVTIIVSSLAPGTPWSWSLLNGGETFASRIANNASEFDSPAKTGAFIAAGLVLFVLTFVVNAIARVVIERRKAFTE
;
A
#
# COMPACT_ATOMS: atom_id res chain seq x y z
N MET A 1 12.34 21.26 20.70
CA MET A 1 13.76 20.97 20.96
C MET A 1 14.48 21.11 19.64
N CYS A 2 15.28 22.17 19.50
CA CYS A 2 15.89 22.51 18.21
C CYS A 2 17.12 21.62 17.96
N SER A 3 17.29 21.16 16.74
CA SER A 3 18.51 20.41 16.31
C SER A 3 19.80 21.20 16.56
N SER A 4 19.71 22.53 16.61
CA SER A 4 20.79 23.46 16.96
C SER A 4 21.35 23.24 18.37
N ASP A 5 20.53 22.85 19.32
CA ASP A 5 20.95 22.68 20.73
C ASP A 5 21.88 21.48 20.90
N LEU A 6 21.61 20.38 20.16
CA LEU A 6 22.46 19.19 20.16
C LEU A 6 23.82 19.44 19.49
N LEU A 7 23.83 20.24 18.42
CA LEU A 7 25.07 20.65 17.76
C LEU A 7 25.90 21.59 18.64
N ALA A 8 25.25 22.47 19.40
CA ALA A 8 25.92 23.35 20.37
C ALA A 8 26.56 22.58 21.54
N LEU A 9 26.03 21.42 21.88
CA LEU A 9 26.60 20.48 22.89
C LEU A 9 27.73 19.60 22.33
N GLY A 10 28.12 19.80 21.06
CA GLY A 10 29.24 19.06 20.44
C GLY A 10 28.85 17.73 19.81
N ALA A 11 27.57 17.42 19.67
CA ALA A 11 27.13 16.23 18.96
C ALA A 11 27.41 16.34 17.45
N THR A 12 27.83 15.27 16.83
CA THR A 12 27.97 15.19 15.38
C THR A 12 26.61 15.15 14.70
N GLN A 13 26.54 15.59 13.44
CA GLN A 13 25.29 15.54 12.66
C GLN A 13 24.69 14.13 12.60
N TRP A 14 25.53 13.12 12.54
CA TRP A 14 25.09 11.72 12.50
C TRP A 14 24.47 11.27 13.83
N GLU A 15 25.07 11.65 14.94
CA GLU A 15 24.52 11.38 16.30
C GLU A 15 23.18 12.07 16.50
N MET A 16 23.04 13.33 16.08
CA MET A 16 21.79 14.08 16.12
C MET A 16 20.69 13.37 15.31
N ILE A 17 20.99 12.93 14.08
CA ILE A 17 20.03 12.24 13.23
C ILE A 17 19.58 10.92 13.86
N ARG A 18 20.52 10.15 14.37
CA ARG A 18 20.24 8.81 14.92
C ARG A 18 19.52 8.87 16.25
N THR A 19 19.83 9.85 17.10
CA THR A 19 19.32 9.91 18.48
C THR A 19 18.04 10.75 18.59
N ALA A 20 17.88 11.80 17.79
CA ALA A 20 16.74 12.71 17.87
C ALA A 20 15.80 12.58 16.67
N VAL A 21 16.31 12.74 15.44
CA VAL A 21 15.47 12.83 14.24
C VAL A 21 14.80 11.49 13.91
N LEU A 22 15.57 10.42 13.94
CA LEU A 22 15.08 9.08 13.55
C LEU A 22 13.98 8.55 14.49
N PRO A 23 14.16 8.56 15.83
CA PRO A 23 13.11 8.07 16.72
C PRO A 23 11.88 8.96 16.71
N PHE A 24 12.03 10.27 16.60
CA PHE A 24 10.91 11.19 16.53
C PHE A 24 10.17 11.13 15.18
N GLY A 25 10.88 10.90 14.07
CA GLY A 25 10.32 10.80 12.72
C GLY A 25 9.64 9.47 12.40
N ARG A 26 9.92 8.40 13.14
CA ARG A 26 9.38 7.04 12.86
C ARG A 26 7.87 6.97 12.71
N PRO A 27 7.02 7.56 13.59
CA PRO A 27 5.58 7.50 13.43
C PRO A 27 5.10 8.21 12.16
N GLY A 28 5.77 9.32 11.78
CA GLY A 28 5.48 10.03 10.54
C GLY A 28 5.79 9.20 9.29
N VAL A 29 6.94 8.53 9.27
CA VAL A 29 7.33 7.64 8.16
C VAL A 29 6.35 6.47 8.01
N ILE A 30 5.93 5.87 9.12
CA ILE A 30 4.96 4.77 9.08
C ILE A 30 3.62 5.26 8.55
N SER A 31 3.14 6.41 9.00
CA SER A 31 1.88 7.00 8.52
C SER A 31 1.95 7.33 7.03
N ALA A 32 3.05 7.89 6.56
CA ALA A 32 3.27 8.19 5.14
C ALA A 32 3.33 6.90 4.30
N ALA A 33 4.00 5.86 4.79
CA ALA A 33 4.05 4.57 4.11
C ALA A 33 2.67 3.91 4.00
N MET A 34 1.82 4.04 5.03
CA MET A 34 0.45 3.55 5.00
C MET A 34 -0.42 4.29 3.99
N LEU A 35 -0.28 5.62 3.91
CA LEU A 35 -0.98 6.41 2.91
C LEU A 35 -0.55 6.04 1.49
N ALA A 36 0.75 5.86 1.27
CA ALA A 36 1.29 5.41 0.00
C ALA A 36 0.81 4.00 -0.38
N LEU A 37 0.76 3.08 0.58
CA LEU A 37 0.26 1.72 0.36
C LEU A 37 -1.24 1.73 -0.01
N GLY A 38 -2.06 2.53 0.68
CA GLY A 38 -3.47 2.69 0.35
C GLY A 38 -3.69 3.23 -1.06
N ARG A 39 -2.87 4.19 -1.47
CA ARG A 39 -2.88 4.70 -2.84
C ARG A 39 -2.46 3.64 -3.86
N ALA A 40 -1.37 2.92 -3.59
CA ALA A 40 -0.87 1.87 -4.49
C ALA A 40 -1.87 0.72 -4.68
N LEU A 41 -2.59 0.34 -3.63
CA LEU A 41 -3.65 -0.68 -3.72
C LEU A 41 -4.86 -0.22 -4.54
N GLY A 42 -5.13 1.10 -4.57
CA GLY A 42 -6.20 1.70 -5.36
C GLY A 42 -5.80 2.13 -6.77
N GLU A 43 -4.52 2.00 -7.14
CA GLU A 43 -4.03 2.42 -8.45
C GLU A 43 -4.54 1.47 -9.54
N THR A 44 -5.62 1.85 -10.18
CA THR A 44 -6.29 1.04 -11.21
C THR A 44 -5.93 1.50 -12.62
N ILE A 45 -5.94 2.81 -12.84
CA ILE A 45 -5.82 3.39 -14.19
C ILE A 45 -4.42 3.20 -14.78
N ALA A 46 -3.38 3.49 -14.00
CA ALA A 46 -2.00 3.33 -14.46
C ALA A 46 -1.70 1.85 -14.77
N VAL A 47 -2.13 0.93 -13.92
CA VAL A 47 -1.94 -0.51 -14.15
C VAL A 47 -2.69 -0.97 -15.40
N THR A 48 -3.92 -0.53 -15.60
CA THR A 48 -4.73 -0.88 -16.78
C THR A 48 -4.11 -0.40 -18.10
N ILE A 49 -3.46 0.76 -18.07
CA ILE A 49 -2.85 1.34 -19.29
C ILE A 49 -1.46 0.73 -19.58
N ILE A 50 -0.67 0.50 -18.53
CA ILE A 50 0.74 0.08 -18.68
C ILE A 50 0.87 -1.43 -18.82
N VAL A 51 0.08 -2.18 -18.07
CA VAL A 51 0.17 -3.63 -18.01
C VAL A 51 -0.91 -4.23 -18.92
N SER A 52 -0.49 -4.96 -19.95
CA SER A 52 -1.41 -5.68 -20.83
C SER A 52 -2.13 -6.79 -20.05
N SER A 53 -3.43 -6.93 -20.26
CA SER A 53 -4.23 -8.00 -19.66
C SER A 53 -3.78 -9.38 -20.17
N LEU A 54 -3.76 -10.35 -19.27
CA LEU A 54 -3.49 -11.74 -19.63
C LEU A 54 -4.64 -12.33 -20.42
N ALA A 55 -4.33 -12.98 -21.54
CA ALA A 55 -5.34 -13.72 -22.30
C ALA A 55 -5.89 -14.89 -21.46
N PRO A 56 -7.21 -15.20 -21.56
CA PRO A 56 -7.80 -16.32 -20.87
C PRO A 56 -7.09 -17.64 -21.21
N GLY A 57 -6.68 -18.40 -20.20
CA GLY A 57 -6.00 -19.67 -20.40
C GLY A 57 -4.47 -19.61 -20.50
N THR A 58 -3.85 -18.46 -20.29
CA THR A 58 -2.38 -18.37 -20.24
C THR A 58 -1.84 -19.18 -19.04
N PRO A 59 -0.87 -20.09 -19.23
CA PRO A 59 -0.29 -20.83 -18.14
C PRO A 59 0.47 -19.88 -17.19
N TRP A 60 0.46 -20.19 -15.91
CA TRP A 60 1.21 -19.45 -14.91
C TRP A 60 2.69 -19.41 -15.24
N SER A 61 3.27 -18.23 -15.38
CA SER A 61 4.70 -18.03 -15.58
C SER A 61 5.21 -16.89 -14.72
N TRP A 62 6.43 -17.02 -14.23
CA TRP A 62 7.14 -15.99 -13.46
C TRP A 62 7.78 -14.91 -14.33
N SER A 63 7.40 -14.80 -15.58
CA SER A 63 7.93 -13.79 -16.50
C SER A 63 7.27 -12.45 -16.27
N LEU A 64 8.04 -11.42 -15.95
CA LEU A 64 7.58 -10.03 -15.82
C LEU A 64 7.08 -9.43 -17.15
N LEU A 65 7.37 -10.09 -18.27
CA LEU A 65 6.98 -9.64 -19.63
C LEU A 65 5.63 -10.20 -20.10
N ASN A 66 5.06 -11.13 -19.36
CA ASN A 66 3.80 -11.79 -19.77
C ASN A 66 2.53 -11.01 -19.42
N GLY A 67 2.65 -9.76 -18.96
CA GLY A 67 1.51 -8.99 -18.53
C GLY A 67 1.00 -9.43 -17.15
N GLY A 68 0.01 -8.76 -16.65
CA GLY A 68 -0.61 -9.04 -15.36
C GLY A 68 -1.84 -8.16 -15.13
N GLU A 69 -2.67 -8.54 -14.17
CA GLU A 69 -3.83 -7.76 -13.78
C GLU A 69 -3.93 -7.66 -12.27
N THR A 70 -4.34 -6.51 -11.76
CA THR A 70 -4.79 -6.38 -10.38
C THR A 70 -6.29 -6.65 -10.30
N PHE A 71 -6.80 -6.99 -9.11
CA PHE A 71 -8.25 -7.15 -8.92
C PHE A 71 -9.04 -5.90 -9.35
N ALA A 72 -8.51 -4.72 -9.05
CA ALA A 72 -9.13 -3.46 -9.41
C ALA A 72 -9.15 -3.23 -10.93
N SER A 73 -8.05 -3.49 -11.64
CA SER A 73 -7.99 -3.34 -13.10
C SER A 73 -8.87 -4.38 -13.81
N ARG A 74 -8.94 -5.60 -13.30
CA ARG A 74 -9.80 -6.65 -13.86
C ARG A 74 -11.29 -6.31 -13.73
N ILE A 75 -11.72 -5.77 -12.58
CA ILE A 75 -13.09 -5.28 -12.41
C ILE A 75 -13.39 -4.14 -13.38
N ALA A 76 -12.45 -3.18 -13.52
CA ALA A 76 -12.62 -2.03 -14.40
C ALA A 76 -12.69 -2.42 -15.88
N ASN A 77 -11.81 -3.33 -16.34
CA ASN A 77 -11.76 -3.77 -17.73
C ASN A 77 -12.99 -4.58 -18.14
N ASN A 78 -13.56 -5.35 -17.23
CA ASN A 78 -14.70 -6.22 -17.50
C ASN A 78 -16.04 -5.59 -17.04
N ALA A 79 -16.07 -4.32 -16.71
CA ALA A 79 -17.29 -3.63 -16.28
C ALA A 79 -18.42 -3.65 -17.33
N SER A 80 -18.07 -3.80 -18.60
CA SER A 80 -19.03 -3.95 -19.71
C SER A 80 -19.58 -5.38 -19.88
N GLU A 81 -19.03 -6.37 -19.20
CA GLU A 81 -19.41 -7.78 -19.31
C GLU A 81 -20.41 -8.25 -18.23
N PHE A 82 -21.11 -7.34 -17.59
CA PHE A 82 -22.14 -7.67 -16.57
C PHE A 82 -23.43 -8.27 -17.15
N ASP A 83 -23.32 -9.00 -18.25
CA ASP A 83 -24.48 -9.55 -18.98
C ASP A 83 -25.11 -10.79 -18.32
N SER A 84 -24.47 -11.38 -17.31
CA SER A 84 -25.01 -12.53 -16.62
C SER A 84 -24.95 -12.41 -15.10
N PRO A 85 -25.97 -12.88 -14.36
CA PRO A 85 -26.01 -12.82 -12.89
C PRO A 85 -24.80 -13.50 -12.23
N ALA A 86 -24.30 -14.58 -12.82
CA ALA A 86 -23.14 -15.31 -12.32
C ALA A 86 -21.84 -14.49 -12.43
N LYS A 87 -21.61 -13.81 -13.56
CA LYS A 87 -20.45 -12.93 -13.74
C LYS A 87 -20.52 -11.71 -12.81
N THR A 88 -21.67 -11.08 -12.71
CA THR A 88 -21.91 -9.97 -11.77
C THR A 88 -21.60 -10.38 -10.34
N GLY A 89 -22.04 -11.54 -9.90
CA GLY A 89 -21.74 -12.09 -8.56
C GLY A 89 -20.23 -12.29 -8.33
N ALA A 90 -19.50 -12.78 -9.34
CA ALA A 90 -18.07 -12.97 -9.25
C ALA A 90 -17.30 -11.64 -9.10
N PHE A 91 -17.71 -10.58 -9.82
CA PHE A 91 -17.08 -9.27 -9.69
C PHE A 91 -17.39 -8.58 -8.35
N ILE A 92 -18.61 -8.73 -7.85
CA ILE A 92 -18.99 -8.24 -6.52
C ILE A 92 -18.16 -8.97 -5.44
N ALA A 93 -18.00 -10.29 -5.56
CA ALA A 93 -17.16 -11.07 -4.64
C ALA A 93 -15.68 -10.61 -4.70
N ALA A 94 -15.13 -10.38 -5.88
CA ALA A 94 -13.76 -9.86 -6.04
C ALA A 94 -13.60 -8.47 -5.39
N GLY A 95 -14.57 -7.58 -5.56
CA GLY A 95 -14.61 -6.28 -4.90
C GLY A 95 -14.66 -6.39 -3.38
N LEU A 96 -15.46 -7.31 -2.86
CA LEU A 96 -15.55 -7.58 -1.43
C LEU A 96 -14.23 -8.10 -0.86
N VAL A 97 -13.57 -9.03 -1.56
CA VAL A 97 -12.26 -9.55 -1.16
C VAL A 97 -11.22 -8.43 -1.12
N LEU A 98 -11.21 -7.56 -2.12
CA LEU A 98 -10.31 -6.40 -2.15
C LEU A 98 -10.59 -5.45 -0.99
N PHE A 99 -11.86 -5.19 -0.68
CA PHE A 99 -12.26 -4.36 0.46
C PHE A 99 -11.79 -4.95 1.79
N VAL A 100 -12.03 -6.24 2.01
CA VAL A 100 -11.60 -6.93 3.24
C VAL A 100 -10.07 -6.92 3.35
N LEU A 101 -9.35 -7.17 2.26
CA LEU A 101 -7.90 -7.14 2.24
C LEU A 101 -7.35 -5.76 2.63
N THR A 102 -7.86 -4.70 2.02
CA THR A 102 -7.45 -3.33 2.34
C THR A 102 -7.81 -2.94 3.77
N PHE A 103 -8.97 -3.38 4.26
CA PHE A 103 -9.38 -3.16 5.64
C PHE A 103 -8.44 -3.84 6.64
N VAL A 104 -8.08 -5.10 6.40
CA VAL A 104 -7.15 -5.87 7.26
C VAL A 104 -5.76 -5.21 7.27
N VAL A 105 -5.24 -4.85 6.10
CA VAL A 105 -3.93 -4.18 6.00
C VAL A 105 -3.94 -2.86 6.78
N ASN A 106 -4.97 -2.04 6.62
CA ASN A 106 -5.10 -0.77 7.35
C ASN A 106 -5.28 -0.97 8.85
N ALA A 107 -6.02 -1.99 9.28
CA ALA A 107 -6.19 -2.31 10.69
C ALA A 107 -4.87 -2.75 11.35
N ILE A 108 -4.12 -3.65 10.69
CA ILE A 108 -2.79 -4.06 11.15
C ILE A 108 -1.85 -2.86 11.27
N ALA A 109 -1.86 -2.00 10.27
CA ALA A 109 -1.06 -0.78 10.26
C ALA A 109 -1.36 0.13 11.45
N ARG A 110 -2.64 0.37 11.76
CA ARG A 110 -3.06 1.15 12.93
C ARG A 110 -2.59 0.53 14.23
N VAL A 111 -2.78 -0.77 14.40
CA VAL A 111 -2.33 -1.48 15.61
C VAL A 111 -0.81 -1.37 15.81
N VAL A 112 -0.03 -1.48 14.72
CA VAL A 112 1.43 -1.32 14.78
C VAL A 112 1.83 0.10 15.19
N ILE A 113 1.13 1.12 14.68
CA ILE A 113 1.38 2.52 15.02
C ILE A 113 1.03 2.79 16.50
N GLU A 114 -0.12 2.34 16.96
CA GLU A 114 -0.58 2.55 18.35
C GLU A 114 0.32 1.87 19.38
N ARG A 115 0.71 0.62 19.13
CA ARG A 115 1.64 -0.08 20.02
C ARG A 115 2.98 0.62 20.16
N ARG A 116 3.43 1.32 19.11
CA ARG A 116 4.70 2.05 19.16
C ARG A 116 4.60 3.42 19.84
N LYS A 117 3.42 4.05 19.83
CA LYS A 117 3.18 5.30 20.60
C LYS A 117 3.24 5.05 22.10
N ALA A 118 2.70 3.94 22.57
CA ALA A 118 2.72 3.55 23.99
C ALA A 118 4.13 3.30 24.56
N PHE A 119 5.15 3.17 23.75
CA PHE A 119 6.55 3.01 24.18
C PHE A 119 7.35 4.34 24.23
N THR A 120 6.72 5.46 23.87
CA THR A 120 7.41 6.78 23.76
C THR A 120 6.92 7.79 24.81
N GLU A 121 5.91 7.43 25.62
CA GLU A 121 5.51 8.13 26.83
C GLU A 121 6.14 7.44 28.06
#